data_a4a24980b3309730034f4e508cdd23b4
#
_entry.id   a4a24980b3309730034f4e508cdd23b4
#
_cell.length_a   1.000
_cell.length_b   1.000
_cell.length_c   1.000
_cell.angle_alpha   90.00
_cell.angle_beta   90.00
_cell.angle_gamma   90.00
#
_symmetry.space_group_name_H-M   'P 1'
#
loop_
_entity.id
_entity.type
_entity.pdbx_description
1 polymer ?
#
loop_
_entity_poly.entity_id
_entity_poly.type
_entity_poly.pdbx_seq_one_letter_code
_entity_poly.pdbx_strand_id
1 'polypeptide(L)'
;MNILVTGANGQLGNEMRIVAKDSSDRYIFTDVKQQEGVETTFLDITDLEAIRKMVKENDVRAIVNCAAWTNVDAAEAPENRALVEKLNAEAPENLARAMKEVGGWLVQISTDYVFGKEPYNTPCRPDQQGTPTGVYGETKKQGEERIQKVFNEKLKIKSEKLIASEAEGSMVNGQWSMVNGGYIIIRTAWLYSEYGKHFCKTMLNLTATKPQLKVVFDQCGTPTYALDLARAIQVILQKPVQGIYHYSNEGVCSWYDFTQMIARIAGHKDCDIQPCYSSEYPSPVRRPAYSVLDKRSIRETFGISVPYWVDSLEKCIKNIIEN
;
A
#
# COMPACT_ATOMS: atom_id res chain seq x y z
N MET A 1 10.66 17.14 -7.38
CA MET A 1 10.85 17.16 -5.89
C MET A 1 11.70 16.00 -5.42
N ASN A 2 12.12 15.98 -4.12
CA ASN A 2 12.80 14.83 -3.54
C ASN A 2 11.79 13.94 -2.81
N ILE A 3 11.71 12.68 -3.21
CA ILE A 3 10.76 11.68 -2.71
C ILE A 3 11.53 10.56 -2.02
N LEU A 4 11.21 10.30 -0.76
CA LEU A 4 11.75 9.18 0.01
C LEU A 4 10.79 7.99 -0.09
N VAL A 5 11.29 6.83 -0.52
CA VAL A 5 10.53 5.58 -0.56
C VAL A 5 11.08 4.65 0.51
N THR A 6 10.25 4.26 1.48
CA THR A 6 10.62 3.29 2.52
C THR A 6 10.12 1.90 2.18
N GLY A 7 10.76 0.85 2.72
CA GLY A 7 10.43 -0.53 2.31
C GLY A 7 10.73 -0.78 0.82
N ALA A 8 11.80 -0.16 0.34
CA ALA A 8 12.13 -0.08 -1.09
C ALA A 8 12.48 -1.43 -1.72
N ASN A 9 12.82 -2.43 -0.92
CA ASN A 9 13.13 -3.79 -1.39
C ASN A 9 11.91 -4.74 -1.34
N GLY A 10 10.73 -4.22 -0.92
CA GLY A 10 9.46 -4.93 -0.99
C GLY A 10 8.83 -4.90 -2.39
N GLN A 11 7.65 -5.50 -2.54
CA GLN A 11 6.91 -5.54 -3.81
C GLN A 11 6.71 -4.13 -4.39
N LEU A 12 5.97 -3.28 -3.69
CA LEU A 12 5.67 -1.92 -4.16
C LEU A 12 6.91 -1.03 -4.26
N GLY A 13 7.87 -1.18 -3.33
CA GLY A 13 9.12 -0.41 -3.37
C GLY A 13 9.93 -0.67 -4.64
N ASN A 14 10.01 -1.91 -5.10
CA ASN A 14 10.66 -2.24 -6.37
C ASN A 14 9.89 -1.66 -7.57
N GLU A 15 8.55 -1.68 -7.55
CA GLU A 15 7.75 -1.07 -8.61
C GLU A 15 7.89 0.47 -8.61
N MET A 16 8.07 1.09 -7.44
CA MET A 16 8.41 2.52 -7.36
C MET A 16 9.75 2.83 -8.03
N ARG A 17 10.73 1.90 -8.03
CA ARG A 17 11.99 2.06 -8.78
C ARG A 17 11.75 2.09 -10.30
N ILE A 18 10.77 1.32 -10.78
CA ILE A 18 10.44 1.30 -12.21
C ILE A 18 9.85 2.64 -12.63
N VAL A 19 8.84 3.14 -11.92
CA VAL A 19 8.20 4.42 -12.26
C VAL A 19 9.13 5.62 -12.03
N ALA A 20 10.11 5.50 -11.14
CA ALA A 20 11.12 6.55 -10.90
C ALA A 20 12.04 6.81 -12.11
N LYS A 21 12.25 5.80 -12.97
CA LYS A 21 13.13 5.94 -14.16
C LYS A 21 12.63 6.97 -15.15
N ASP A 22 11.29 7.10 -15.24
CA ASP A 22 10.63 8.00 -16.19
C ASP A 22 10.17 9.32 -15.54
N SER A 23 10.60 9.57 -14.29
CA SER A 23 10.24 10.76 -13.52
C SER A 23 11.33 11.82 -13.52
N SER A 24 10.95 13.09 -13.57
CA SER A 24 11.85 14.22 -13.30
C SER A 24 12.13 14.44 -11.81
N ASP A 25 11.41 13.75 -10.92
CA ASP A 25 11.61 13.81 -9.48
C ASP A 25 12.80 12.94 -9.06
N ARG A 26 13.49 13.35 -7.99
CA ARG A 26 14.58 12.55 -7.39
C ARG A 26 14.00 11.59 -6.37
N TYR A 27 14.20 10.30 -6.55
CA TYR A 27 13.79 9.26 -5.62
C TYR A 27 14.98 8.78 -4.77
N ILE A 28 14.74 8.60 -3.48
CA ILE A 28 15.67 8.05 -2.49
C ILE A 28 15.04 6.79 -1.94
N PHE A 29 15.67 5.65 -2.21
CA PHE A 29 15.14 4.34 -1.82
C PHE A 29 15.77 3.85 -0.54
N THR A 30 14.95 3.55 0.47
CA THR A 30 15.42 3.14 1.81
C THR A 30 14.76 1.86 2.29
N ASP A 31 15.54 1.05 2.99
CA ASP A 31 15.08 -0.18 3.64
C ASP A 31 16.01 -0.51 4.83
N VAL A 32 15.55 -1.37 5.74
CA VAL A 32 16.38 -1.93 6.82
C VAL A 32 17.25 -3.10 6.32
N LYS A 33 16.90 -3.67 5.18
CA LYS A 33 17.64 -4.76 4.54
C LYS A 33 18.29 -4.23 3.27
N GLN A 34 19.57 -4.50 3.10
CA GLN A 34 20.25 -4.27 1.84
C GLN A 34 20.03 -5.45 0.90
N GLN A 35 19.95 -5.18 -0.39
CA GLN A 35 19.88 -6.17 -1.44
C GLN A 35 21.04 -5.97 -2.39
N GLU A 36 21.77 -7.04 -2.69
CA GLU A 36 22.90 -6.99 -3.61
C GLU A 36 22.47 -6.51 -5.00
N GLY A 37 23.26 -5.61 -5.59
CA GLY A 37 23.00 -5.06 -6.92
C GLY A 37 21.88 -4.00 -6.97
N VAL A 38 21.28 -3.63 -5.83
CA VAL A 38 20.23 -2.62 -5.75
C VAL A 38 20.63 -1.50 -4.81
N GLU A 39 20.70 -0.28 -5.33
CA GLU A 39 21.01 0.90 -4.51
C GLU A 39 19.89 1.14 -3.48
N THR A 40 20.24 1.00 -2.21
CA THR A 40 19.31 1.17 -1.09
C THR A 40 20.05 1.81 0.08
N THR A 41 19.56 2.92 0.58
CA THR A 41 20.07 3.55 1.80
C THR A 41 19.42 2.92 3.02
N PHE A 42 20.19 2.65 4.06
CA PHE A 42 19.64 2.12 5.32
C PHE A 42 18.77 3.18 6.01
N LEU A 43 17.56 2.80 6.41
CA LEU A 43 16.68 3.59 7.26
C LEU A 43 15.74 2.68 8.03
N ASP A 44 15.79 2.76 9.37
CA ASP A 44 14.79 2.18 10.26
C ASP A 44 13.68 3.22 10.52
N ILE A 45 12.48 2.97 10.00
CA ILE A 45 11.32 3.85 10.16
C ILE A 45 10.77 3.90 11.60
N THR A 46 11.28 3.08 12.50
CA THR A 46 10.96 3.14 13.93
C THR A 46 11.81 4.16 14.69
N ASP A 47 12.87 4.67 14.07
CA ASP A 47 13.75 5.71 14.60
C ASP A 47 13.37 7.08 14.04
N LEU A 48 12.66 7.88 14.83
CA LEU A 48 12.22 9.22 14.44
C LEU A 48 13.38 10.16 14.13
N GLU A 49 14.49 10.09 14.87
CA GLU A 49 15.63 10.99 14.66
C GLU A 49 16.37 10.63 13.36
N ALA A 50 16.48 9.34 13.04
CA ALA A 50 17.02 8.90 11.75
C ALA A 50 16.16 9.38 10.59
N ILE A 51 14.82 9.33 10.71
CA ILE A 51 13.89 9.85 9.70
C ILE A 51 14.08 11.37 9.53
N ARG A 52 14.08 12.14 10.63
CA ARG A 52 14.28 13.60 10.62
C ARG A 52 15.57 14.00 9.93
N LYS A 53 16.65 13.30 10.26
CA LYS A 53 17.97 13.51 9.65
C LYS A 53 17.90 13.27 8.15
N MET A 54 17.35 12.12 7.72
CA MET A 54 17.20 11.75 6.32
C MET A 54 16.37 12.77 5.55
N VAL A 55 15.24 13.20 6.10
CA VAL A 55 14.33 14.19 5.52
C VAL A 55 15.05 15.54 5.33
N LYS A 56 15.77 16.01 6.34
CA LYS A 56 16.46 17.30 6.31
C LYS A 56 17.68 17.31 5.37
N GLU A 57 18.55 16.31 5.47
CA GLU A 57 19.79 16.24 4.66
C GLU A 57 19.51 16.09 3.16
N ASN A 58 18.37 15.51 2.80
CA ASN A 58 17.99 15.28 1.41
C ASN A 58 16.88 16.20 0.90
N ASP A 59 16.48 17.22 1.66
CA ASP A 59 15.37 18.13 1.32
C ASP A 59 14.14 17.36 0.83
N VAL A 60 13.74 16.31 1.58
CA VAL A 60 12.60 15.44 1.21
C VAL A 60 11.30 16.21 1.32
N ARG A 61 10.49 16.15 0.27
CA ARG A 61 9.19 16.81 0.20
C ARG A 61 8.02 15.85 0.22
N ALA A 62 8.26 14.58 -0.07
CA ALA A 62 7.26 13.53 0.06
C ALA A 62 7.90 12.22 0.54
N ILE A 63 7.19 11.48 1.38
CA ILE A 63 7.52 10.10 1.74
C ILE A 63 6.45 9.19 1.17
N VAL A 64 6.87 8.11 0.49
CA VAL A 64 6.01 6.97 0.12
C VAL A 64 6.37 5.81 1.03
N ASN A 65 5.52 5.54 2.02
CA ASN A 65 5.76 4.45 2.97
C ASN A 65 5.21 3.12 2.44
N CYS A 66 6.10 2.30 1.87
CA CYS A 66 5.83 0.92 1.45
C CYS A 66 6.23 -0.10 2.53
N ALA A 67 6.89 0.33 3.62
CA ALA A 67 7.30 -0.55 4.69
C ALA A 67 6.14 -0.87 5.63
N ALA A 68 5.98 -2.13 5.99
CA ALA A 68 5.00 -2.61 6.97
C ALA A 68 5.32 -4.05 7.38
N TRP A 69 4.78 -4.48 8.51
CA TRP A 69 4.56 -5.90 8.76
C TRP A 69 3.38 -6.38 7.94
N THR A 70 3.59 -7.34 7.03
CA THR A 70 2.55 -7.80 6.09
C THR A 70 2.15 -9.26 6.25
N ASN A 71 2.84 -10.03 7.13
CA ASN A 71 2.47 -11.40 7.40
C ASN A 71 1.27 -11.45 8.36
N VAL A 72 0.07 -11.56 7.78
CA VAL A 72 -1.22 -11.50 8.49
C VAL A 72 -1.30 -12.61 9.55
N ASP A 73 -0.97 -13.85 9.20
CA ASP A 73 -1.11 -14.98 10.10
C ASP A 73 -0.07 -14.92 11.24
N ALA A 74 1.17 -14.53 10.96
CA ALA A 74 2.19 -14.37 11.99
C ALA A 74 1.96 -13.16 12.90
N ALA A 75 1.14 -12.19 12.49
CA ALA A 75 0.78 -11.05 13.33
C ALA A 75 -0.07 -11.46 14.55
N GLU A 76 -0.79 -12.58 14.47
CA GLU A 76 -1.61 -13.09 15.58
C GLU A 76 -0.79 -13.74 16.70
N ALA A 77 0.47 -14.10 16.43
CA ALA A 77 1.34 -14.68 17.46
C ALA A 77 1.68 -13.62 18.52
N PRO A 78 1.44 -13.89 19.82
CA PRO A 78 1.63 -12.91 20.90
C PRO A 78 3.03 -12.28 20.95
N GLU A 79 4.06 -13.05 20.63
CA GLU A 79 5.45 -12.61 20.57
C GLU A 79 5.72 -11.57 19.50
N ASN A 80 4.91 -11.52 18.44
CA ASN A 80 5.06 -10.56 17.34
C ASN A 80 4.27 -9.27 17.57
N ARG A 81 3.30 -9.25 18.49
CA ARG A 81 2.35 -8.16 18.68
C ARG A 81 3.04 -6.80 18.81
N ALA A 82 4.05 -6.69 19.67
CA ALA A 82 4.79 -5.45 19.90
C ALA A 82 5.51 -4.95 18.64
N LEU A 83 6.13 -5.85 17.88
CA LEU A 83 6.82 -5.50 16.63
C LEU A 83 5.83 -5.10 15.54
N VAL A 84 4.69 -5.80 15.42
CA VAL A 84 3.62 -5.48 14.46
C VAL A 84 3.07 -4.08 14.74
N GLU A 85 2.79 -3.76 16.02
CA GLU A 85 2.30 -2.43 16.41
C GLU A 85 3.35 -1.35 16.13
N LYS A 86 4.61 -1.60 16.47
CA LYS A 86 5.72 -0.68 16.20
C LYS A 86 5.85 -0.36 14.72
N LEU A 87 5.77 -1.36 13.83
CA LEU A 87 5.93 -1.18 12.39
C LEU A 87 4.67 -0.63 11.69
N ASN A 88 3.47 -1.03 12.14
CA ASN A 88 2.23 -0.69 11.44
C ASN A 88 1.51 0.53 12.02
N ALA A 89 1.82 0.94 13.27
CA ALA A 89 1.18 2.07 13.91
C ALA A 89 2.17 3.18 14.32
N GLU A 90 3.26 2.84 15.05
CA GLU A 90 4.20 3.85 15.54
C GLU A 90 5.09 4.41 14.43
N ALA A 91 5.63 3.55 13.57
CA ALA A 91 6.49 4.00 12.48
C ALA A 91 5.76 4.93 11.48
N PRO A 92 4.51 4.67 11.03
CA PRO A 92 3.72 5.65 10.29
C PRO A 92 3.52 6.99 11.01
N GLU A 93 3.34 6.98 12.34
CA GLU A 93 3.27 8.21 13.13
C GLU A 93 4.59 8.99 13.08
N ASN A 94 5.74 8.31 13.21
CA ASN A 94 7.06 8.93 13.11
C ASN A 94 7.27 9.60 11.74
N LEU A 95 6.90 8.90 10.65
CA LEU A 95 6.97 9.46 9.30
C LEU A 95 6.06 10.70 9.15
N ALA A 96 4.84 10.63 9.71
CA ALA A 96 3.90 11.75 9.70
C ALA A 96 4.45 12.97 10.46
N ARG A 97 5.06 12.76 11.64
CA ARG A 97 5.69 13.83 12.44
C ARG A 97 6.82 14.50 11.65
N ALA A 98 7.73 13.72 11.09
CA ALA A 98 8.85 14.25 10.31
C ALA A 98 8.37 15.05 9.09
N MET A 99 7.35 14.57 8.37
CA MET A 99 6.82 15.29 7.21
C MET A 99 6.03 16.53 7.58
N LYS A 100 5.28 16.51 8.68
CA LYS A 100 4.59 17.70 9.20
C LYS A 100 5.56 18.82 9.56
N GLU A 101 6.71 18.49 10.17
CA GLU A 101 7.73 19.45 10.58
C GLU A 101 8.32 20.23 9.40
N VAL A 102 8.37 19.63 8.21
CA VAL A 102 8.91 20.25 6.99
C VAL A 102 7.82 20.72 6.00
N GLY A 103 6.54 20.59 6.37
CA GLY A 103 5.43 20.90 5.47
C GLY A 103 5.36 19.99 4.24
N GLY A 104 5.77 18.75 4.37
CA GLY A 104 5.81 17.77 3.29
C GLY A 104 4.62 16.79 3.31
N TRP A 105 4.59 15.87 2.35
CA TRP A 105 3.52 14.90 2.15
C TRP A 105 3.90 13.49 2.58
N LEU A 106 2.98 12.79 3.24
CA LEU A 106 3.11 11.37 3.53
C LEU A 106 2.08 10.57 2.73
N VAL A 107 2.55 9.72 1.82
CA VAL A 107 1.73 8.68 1.18
C VAL A 107 1.92 7.38 1.97
N GLN A 108 0.87 6.96 2.69
CA GLN A 108 0.86 5.76 3.51
C GLN A 108 0.09 4.65 2.84
N ILE A 109 0.72 3.49 2.63
CA ILE A 109 0.02 2.30 2.14
C ILE A 109 -0.66 1.60 3.31
N SER A 110 -1.98 1.39 3.17
CA SER A 110 -2.83 0.67 4.11
C SER A 110 -3.49 -0.53 3.42
N THR A 111 -4.52 -1.11 4.03
CA THR A 111 -5.08 -2.42 3.65
C THR A 111 -6.60 -2.46 3.72
N ASP A 112 -7.18 -3.37 2.94
CA ASP A 112 -8.58 -3.80 3.04
C ASP A 112 -8.90 -4.52 4.37
N TYR A 113 -7.89 -5.03 5.09
CA TYR A 113 -8.07 -5.65 6.42
C TYR A 113 -8.51 -4.68 7.52
N VAL A 114 -8.58 -3.38 7.26
CA VAL A 114 -9.28 -2.43 8.13
C VAL A 114 -10.80 -2.67 8.16
N PHE A 115 -11.33 -3.42 7.17
CA PHE A 115 -12.68 -3.95 7.10
C PHE A 115 -12.67 -5.46 7.39
N GLY A 116 -13.84 -6.07 7.66
CA GLY A 116 -13.90 -7.52 7.69
C GLY A 116 -14.71 -8.14 8.83
N LYS A 117 -14.94 -7.42 9.91
CA LYS A 117 -15.79 -7.92 11.02
C LYS A 117 -17.27 -7.96 10.61
N GLU A 118 -17.71 -6.95 9.86
CA GLU A 118 -19.08 -6.87 9.37
C GLU A 118 -19.25 -7.67 8.06
N PRO A 119 -20.41 -8.28 7.81
CA PRO A 119 -20.70 -8.99 6.58
C PRO A 119 -20.96 -7.98 5.44
N TYR A 120 -19.90 -7.41 4.86
CA TYR A 120 -20.01 -6.52 3.71
C TYR A 120 -20.49 -7.30 2.48
N ASN A 121 -21.39 -6.69 1.70
CA ASN A 121 -21.89 -7.21 0.42
C ASN A 121 -21.87 -6.13 -0.68
N THR A 122 -21.32 -4.97 -0.37
CA THR A 122 -21.12 -3.85 -1.29
C THR A 122 -19.70 -3.34 -1.15
N PRO A 123 -19.11 -2.69 -2.17
CA PRO A 123 -17.78 -2.16 -2.08
C PRO A 123 -17.58 -1.22 -0.88
N CYS A 124 -16.52 -1.48 -0.11
CA CYS A 124 -16.17 -0.67 1.05
C CYS A 124 -15.75 0.73 0.62
N ARG A 125 -16.32 1.77 1.24
CA ARG A 125 -16.00 3.17 0.93
C ARG A 125 -14.88 3.69 1.83
N PRO A 126 -14.09 4.69 1.36
CA PRO A 126 -13.01 5.30 2.15
C PRO A 126 -13.48 5.96 3.46
N ASP A 127 -14.71 6.52 3.46
CA ASP A 127 -15.34 7.18 4.60
C ASP A 127 -16.02 6.20 5.59
N GLN A 128 -16.09 4.93 5.24
CA GLN A 128 -16.72 3.91 6.07
C GLN A 128 -15.83 3.56 7.27
N GLN A 129 -16.46 3.44 8.44
CA GLN A 129 -15.73 3.03 9.65
C GLN A 129 -15.18 1.62 9.48
N GLY A 130 -13.87 1.48 9.73
CA GLY A 130 -13.19 0.19 9.67
C GLY A 130 -13.52 -0.68 10.89
N THR A 131 -13.70 -1.98 10.64
CA THR A 131 -14.00 -3.01 11.66
C THR A 131 -13.05 -4.20 11.46
N PRO A 132 -11.74 -4.06 11.82
CA PRO A 132 -10.75 -5.11 11.62
C PRO A 132 -11.06 -6.37 12.45
N THR A 133 -10.59 -7.53 11.96
CA THR A 133 -10.82 -8.84 12.61
C THR A 133 -9.57 -9.47 13.19
N GLY A 134 -8.40 -8.87 13.01
CA GLY A 134 -7.12 -9.41 13.49
C GLY A 134 -6.08 -8.32 13.71
N VAL A 135 -4.98 -8.71 14.33
CA VAL A 135 -3.88 -7.82 14.75
C VAL A 135 -3.32 -7.00 13.59
N TYR A 136 -3.16 -7.61 12.43
CA TYR A 136 -2.68 -6.89 11.24
C TYR A 136 -3.62 -5.73 10.86
N GLY A 137 -4.91 -6.00 10.70
CA GLY A 137 -5.90 -4.98 10.34
C GLY A 137 -6.04 -3.90 11.42
N GLU A 138 -6.05 -4.30 12.71
CA GLU A 138 -6.11 -3.39 13.86
C GLU A 138 -4.92 -2.41 13.86
N THR A 139 -3.71 -2.92 13.73
CA THR A 139 -2.49 -2.10 13.80
C THR A 139 -2.33 -1.19 12.58
N LYS A 140 -2.74 -1.65 11.39
CA LYS A 140 -2.80 -0.80 10.19
C LYS A 140 -3.80 0.34 10.37
N LYS A 141 -4.99 0.05 10.91
CA LYS A 141 -6.01 1.07 11.23
C LYS A 141 -5.50 2.08 12.27
N GLN A 142 -4.84 1.60 13.34
CA GLN A 142 -4.20 2.48 14.32
C GLN A 142 -3.17 3.41 13.68
N GLY A 143 -2.38 2.92 12.72
CA GLY A 143 -1.45 3.74 11.96
C GLY A 143 -2.14 4.85 11.18
N GLU A 144 -3.27 4.56 10.50
CA GLU A 144 -4.09 5.56 9.84
C GLU A 144 -4.57 6.65 10.81
N GLU A 145 -5.10 6.25 11.96
CA GLU A 145 -5.63 7.16 12.99
C GLU A 145 -4.51 8.04 13.60
N ARG A 146 -3.33 7.48 13.84
CA ARG A 146 -2.16 8.23 14.35
C ARG A 146 -1.65 9.26 13.34
N ILE A 147 -1.58 8.91 12.05
CA ILE A 147 -1.24 9.86 10.98
C ILE A 147 -2.22 11.02 10.95
N GLN A 148 -3.53 10.73 10.94
CA GLN A 148 -4.58 11.74 10.93
C GLN A 148 -4.48 12.66 12.15
N LYS A 149 -4.26 12.09 13.33
CA LYS A 149 -4.07 12.86 14.57
C LYS A 149 -2.88 13.80 14.46
N VAL A 150 -1.72 13.32 13.99
CA VAL A 150 -0.52 14.15 13.81
C VAL A 150 -0.82 15.35 12.92
N PHE A 151 -1.41 15.17 11.76
CA PHE A 151 -1.67 16.29 10.83
C PHE A 151 -2.79 17.22 11.29
N ASN A 152 -3.79 16.71 12.02
CA ASN A 152 -4.91 17.52 12.54
C ASN A 152 -4.57 18.30 13.83
N GLU A 153 -3.50 17.93 14.56
CA GLU A 153 -3.03 18.71 15.70
C GLU A 153 -2.54 20.08 15.22
N LYS A 154 -3.09 21.16 15.79
CA LYS A 154 -2.57 22.53 15.54
C LYS A 154 -1.11 22.59 15.97
N LEU A 155 -0.22 23.03 15.07
CA LEU A 155 1.15 23.38 15.46
C LEU A 155 1.07 24.45 16.54
N LYS A 156 1.58 24.18 17.73
CA LYS A 156 1.82 25.20 18.76
C LYS A 156 2.99 26.03 18.26
N ILE A 157 2.73 27.01 17.40
CA ILE A 157 3.73 27.95 16.95
C ILE A 157 4.03 28.86 18.15
N LYS A 158 5.21 28.69 18.74
CA LYS A 158 5.83 29.68 19.62
C LYS A 158 6.38 30.80 18.73
N SER A 159 5.51 31.65 18.22
CA SER A 159 5.84 33.02 17.78
C SER A 159 4.58 33.76 17.37
N GLU A 160 4.32 34.85 18.05
CA GLU A 160 3.20 35.80 17.86
C GLU A 160 3.30 36.63 16.59
N LYS A 161 3.79 36.12 15.47
CA LYS A 161 3.80 36.86 14.20
C LYS A 161 3.70 35.89 13.02
N LEU A 162 2.50 35.44 12.73
CA LEU A 162 1.99 35.19 11.38
C LEU A 162 0.49 34.87 11.48
N ILE A 163 -0.29 35.93 11.65
CA ILE A 163 -1.74 35.89 11.49
C ILE A 163 -2.04 36.00 10.00
N ALA A 164 -2.88 35.11 9.54
CA ALA A 164 -3.66 35.13 8.30
C ALA A 164 -2.91 34.97 6.97
N SER A 165 -2.84 33.75 6.49
CA SER A 165 -3.36 33.45 5.18
C SER A 165 -3.91 32.01 5.20
N GLU A 166 -5.22 31.90 5.29
CA GLU A 166 -5.96 30.66 5.20
C GLU A 166 -5.82 30.05 3.79
N ALA A 167 -5.49 28.79 3.76
CA ALA A 167 -5.95 27.75 2.84
C ALA A 167 -6.45 28.19 1.45
N GLU A 168 -5.57 28.64 0.56
CA GLU A 168 -5.75 28.52 -0.88
C GLU A 168 -4.37 28.34 -1.51
N GLY A 169 -4.14 27.17 -2.14
CA GLY A 169 -2.91 26.92 -2.88
C GLY A 169 -2.77 27.96 -3.99
N SER A 170 -1.85 28.89 -3.83
CA SER A 170 -1.58 29.91 -4.84
C SER A 170 -0.53 29.41 -5.82
N MET A 171 -0.81 29.54 -7.12
CA MET A 171 0.20 29.38 -8.15
C MET A 171 1.19 30.53 -8.07
N VAL A 172 2.45 30.23 -7.80
CA VAL A 172 3.55 31.16 -7.93
C VAL A 172 4.45 30.66 -9.06
N ASN A 173 4.59 31.46 -10.13
CA ASN A 173 5.43 31.17 -11.31
C ASN A 173 5.10 29.85 -12.03
N GLY A 174 3.81 29.45 -12.12
CA GLY A 174 3.39 28.24 -12.84
C GLY A 174 3.70 26.92 -12.12
N GLN A 175 4.22 26.97 -10.90
CA GLN A 175 4.40 25.81 -10.01
C GLN A 175 3.43 25.92 -8.83
N TRP A 176 2.77 24.80 -8.50
CA TRP A 176 1.98 24.70 -7.29
C TRP A 176 2.90 24.88 -6.08
N SER A 177 2.69 25.95 -5.31
CA SER A 177 3.36 26.07 -4.01
C SER A 177 2.74 25.02 -3.09
N MET A 178 3.52 24.01 -2.69
CA MET A 178 3.14 23.03 -1.67
C MET A 178 3.19 23.69 -0.29
N VAL A 179 2.33 24.70 -0.06
CA VAL A 179 2.37 25.55 1.14
C VAL A 179 1.91 24.83 2.40
N ASN A 180 1.16 23.74 2.27
CA ASN A 180 0.74 22.93 3.40
C ASN A 180 0.87 21.46 3.03
N GLY A 181 1.82 20.76 3.65
CA GLY A 181 1.94 19.32 3.59
C GLY A 181 0.73 18.61 4.19
N GLY A 182 0.62 17.31 3.95
CA GLY A 182 -0.52 16.53 4.40
C GLY A 182 -0.27 15.04 4.33
N TYR A 183 -1.33 14.27 4.42
CA TYR A 183 -1.29 12.82 4.28
C TYR A 183 -2.21 12.31 3.18
N ILE A 184 -1.81 11.22 2.56
CA ILE A 184 -2.60 10.45 1.62
C ILE A 184 -2.50 9.00 2.06
N ILE A 185 -3.60 8.44 2.56
CA ILE A 185 -3.67 7.05 2.96
C ILE A 185 -4.31 6.29 1.81
N ILE A 186 -3.61 5.28 1.29
CA ILE A 186 -4.12 4.43 0.20
C ILE A 186 -4.33 3.02 0.75
N ARG A 187 -5.60 2.62 0.92
CA ARG A 187 -5.95 1.24 1.24
C ARG A 187 -5.92 0.41 -0.05
N THR A 188 -5.24 -0.71 -0.02
CA THR A 188 -5.13 -1.65 -1.13
C THR A 188 -5.42 -3.07 -0.69
N ALA A 189 -5.61 -3.99 -1.64
CA ALA A 189 -5.94 -5.38 -1.39
C ALA A 189 -5.13 -6.30 -2.33
N TRP A 190 -4.79 -7.50 -1.87
CA TRP A 190 -4.27 -8.61 -2.68
C TRP A 190 -3.10 -8.20 -3.59
N LEU A 191 -2.11 -7.48 -3.01
CA LEU A 191 -0.97 -6.94 -3.75
C LEU A 191 -0.09 -8.07 -4.32
N TYR A 192 0.27 -7.96 -5.59
CA TYR A 192 1.19 -8.86 -6.28
C TYR A 192 2.09 -8.09 -7.25
N SER A 193 3.25 -8.66 -7.57
CA SER A 193 4.24 -8.08 -8.49
C SER A 193 5.20 -9.14 -9.00
N GLU A 194 6.21 -8.75 -9.77
CA GLU A 194 7.36 -9.57 -10.12
C GLU A 194 8.32 -9.82 -8.96
N TYR A 195 8.14 -9.10 -7.84
CA TYR A 195 9.07 -9.09 -6.70
C TYR A 195 8.46 -9.74 -5.45
N GLY A 196 9.31 -10.31 -4.61
CA GLY A 196 8.92 -10.86 -3.32
C GLY A 196 8.12 -12.16 -3.38
N LYS A 197 7.56 -12.54 -2.23
CA LYS A 197 6.71 -13.74 -2.06
C LYS A 197 5.27 -13.30 -1.85
N HIS A 198 4.34 -13.80 -2.64
CA HIS A 198 2.92 -13.48 -2.58
C HIS A 198 2.08 -14.57 -3.23
N PHE A 199 0.76 -14.50 -3.07
CA PHE A 199 -0.19 -15.52 -3.53
C PHE A 199 -0.04 -15.84 -5.02
N CYS A 200 0.06 -14.84 -5.91
CA CYS A 200 0.17 -15.07 -7.35
C CYS A 200 1.39 -15.95 -7.70
N LYS A 201 2.59 -15.64 -7.21
CA LYS A 201 3.78 -16.49 -7.43
C LYS A 201 3.64 -17.87 -6.82
N THR A 202 3.01 -17.97 -5.64
CA THR A 202 2.75 -19.26 -5.01
C THR A 202 1.84 -20.12 -5.88
N MET A 203 0.73 -19.56 -6.39
CA MET A 203 -0.17 -20.29 -7.27
C MET A 203 0.44 -20.60 -8.64
N LEU A 204 1.23 -19.69 -9.19
CA LEU A 204 1.98 -19.93 -10.43
C LEU A 204 2.88 -21.18 -10.30
N ASN A 205 3.61 -21.32 -9.19
CA ASN A 205 4.43 -22.49 -8.93
C ASN A 205 3.59 -23.74 -8.63
N LEU A 206 2.55 -23.63 -7.80
CA LEU A 206 1.74 -24.79 -7.42
C LEU A 206 0.95 -25.36 -8.60
N THR A 207 0.39 -24.52 -9.46
CA THR A 207 -0.35 -24.98 -10.65
C THR A 207 0.55 -25.63 -11.71
N ALA A 208 1.86 -25.31 -11.71
CA ALA A 208 2.84 -25.97 -12.56
C ALA A 208 3.29 -27.35 -12.02
N THR A 209 3.20 -27.57 -10.69
CA THR A 209 3.88 -28.70 -10.03
C THR A 209 2.94 -29.70 -9.36
N LYS A 210 1.71 -29.31 -9.07
CA LYS A 210 0.73 -30.14 -8.37
C LYS A 210 -0.35 -30.65 -9.32
N PRO A 211 -0.77 -31.92 -9.20
CA PRO A 211 -1.87 -32.46 -10.01
C PRO A 211 -3.23 -31.90 -9.60
N GLN A 212 -3.36 -31.47 -8.33
CA GLN A 212 -4.61 -30.94 -7.79
C GLN A 212 -4.35 -29.87 -6.72
N LEU A 213 -5.22 -28.84 -6.69
CA LEU A 213 -5.26 -27.81 -5.66
C LEU A 213 -6.71 -27.57 -5.21
N LYS A 214 -6.88 -27.28 -3.91
CA LYS A 214 -8.14 -26.71 -3.38
C LYS A 214 -7.90 -25.25 -3.04
N VAL A 215 -8.76 -24.36 -3.53
CA VAL A 215 -8.61 -22.91 -3.36
C VAL A 215 -9.93 -22.30 -2.91
N VAL A 216 -9.85 -21.42 -1.92
CA VAL A 216 -11.01 -20.74 -1.32
C VAL A 216 -11.75 -19.90 -2.35
N PHE A 217 -13.08 -20.06 -2.45
CA PHE A 217 -13.93 -19.34 -3.40
C PHE A 217 -14.95 -18.39 -2.75
N ASP A 218 -15.18 -18.51 -1.44
CA ASP A 218 -16.12 -17.70 -0.65
C ASP A 218 -15.50 -16.44 -0.02
N GLN A 219 -14.27 -16.07 -0.46
CA GLN A 219 -13.61 -14.80 -0.16
C GLN A 219 -13.45 -14.02 -1.47
N CYS A 220 -14.15 -12.89 -1.59
CA CYS A 220 -14.18 -12.04 -2.76
C CYS A 220 -13.46 -10.71 -2.51
N GLY A 221 -12.61 -10.33 -3.44
CA GLY A 221 -11.82 -9.10 -3.40
C GLY A 221 -11.40 -8.68 -4.80
N THR A 222 -10.38 -7.84 -4.87
CA THR A 222 -9.79 -7.46 -6.15
C THR A 222 -8.27 -7.50 -6.03
N PRO A 223 -7.56 -8.25 -6.90
CA PRO A 223 -6.11 -8.22 -6.95
C PRO A 223 -5.58 -6.83 -7.33
N THR A 224 -4.42 -6.47 -6.81
CA THR A 224 -3.73 -5.22 -7.12
C THR A 224 -2.34 -5.51 -7.67
N TYR A 225 -2.08 -5.15 -8.91
CA TYR A 225 -0.74 -5.16 -9.47
C TYR A 225 0.06 -3.98 -8.92
N ALA A 226 1.18 -4.25 -8.27
CA ALA A 226 1.93 -3.21 -7.57
C ALA A 226 2.49 -2.14 -8.50
N LEU A 227 2.80 -2.46 -9.76
CA LEU A 227 3.22 -1.47 -10.76
C LEU A 227 2.10 -0.48 -11.09
N ASP A 228 0.84 -0.94 -11.18
CA ASP A 228 -0.30 -0.05 -11.42
C ASP A 228 -0.53 0.87 -10.21
N LEU A 229 -0.37 0.36 -8.99
CA LEU A 229 -0.42 1.18 -7.77
C LEU A 229 0.74 2.19 -7.74
N ALA A 230 1.96 1.79 -8.13
CA ALA A 230 3.11 2.69 -8.21
C ALA A 230 2.88 3.85 -9.20
N ARG A 231 2.30 3.57 -10.37
CA ARG A 231 1.89 4.59 -11.35
C ARG A 231 0.83 5.52 -10.79
N ALA A 232 -0.16 4.98 -10.08
CA ALA A 232 -1.17 5.80 -9.41
C ALA A 232 -0.55 6.74 -8.36
N ILE A 233 0.38 6.24 -7.54
CA ILE A 233 1.13 7.04 -6.57
C ILE A 233 1.91 8.16 -7.27
N GLN A 234 2.56 7.88 -8.40
CA GLN A 234 3.28 8.89 -9.17
C GLN A 234 2.35 10.02 -9.64
N VAL A 235 1.14 9.69 -10.14
CA VAL A 235 0.12 10.69 -10.51
C VAL A 235 -0.33 11.51 -9.30
N ILE A 236 -0.61 10.84 -8.18
CA ILE A 236 -1.03 11.49 -6.92
C ILE A 236 0.01 12.49 -6.43
N LEU A 237 1.30 12.15 -6.51
CA LEU A 237 2.38 13.02 -6.06
C LEU A 237 2.54 14.31 -6.89
N GLN A 238 2.02 14.36 -8.12
CA GLN A 238 2.04 15.59 -8.94
C GLN A 238 1.05 16.65 -8.43
N LYS A 239 -0.07 16.22 -7.84
CA LYS A 239 -1.10 17.11 -7.28
C LYS A 239 -1.72 16.47 -6.04
N PRO A 240 -0.98 16.40 -4.92
CA PRO A 240 -1.45 15.69 -3.75
C PRO A 240 -2.65 16.38 -3.10
N VAL A 241 -3.66 15.60 -2.75
CA VAL A 241 -4.88 16.03 -2.03
C VAL A 241 -5.03 15.16 -0.79
N GLN A 242 -5.11 15.81 0.38
CA GLN A 242 -5.20 15.09 1.65
C GLN A 242 -6.46 14.24 1.74
N GLY A 243 -6.32 13.00 2.22
CA GLY A 243 -7.46 12.11 2.41
C GLY A 243 -7.10 10.64 2.54
N ILE A 244 -8.16 9.83 2.68
CA ILE A 244 -8.11 8.37 2.59
C ILE A 244 -8.71 7.97 1.26
N TYR A 245 -7.98 7.15 0.52
CA TYR A 245 -8.36 6.66 -0.80
C TYR A 245 -8.24 5.15 -0.87
N HIS A 246 -8.96 4.55 -1.80
CA HIS A 246 -8.85 3.14 -2.10
C HIS A 246 -8.26 2.94 -3.49
N TYR A 247 -7.34 1.98 -3.60
CA TYR A 247 -6.80 1.54 -4.88
C TYR A 247 -6.66 0.01 -4.93
N SER A 248 -7.29 -0.61 -5.90
CA SER A 248 -7.03 -1.96 -6.42
C SER A 248 -7.34 -1.94 -7.90
N ASN A 249 -6.94 -2.95 -8.66
CA ASN A 249 -7.39 -3.02 -10.06
C ASN A 249 -8.92 -3.10 -10.15
N GLU A 250 -9.53 -2.91 -11.32
CA GLU A 250 -10.98 -3.04 -11.49
C GLU A 250 -11.39 -4.51 -11.59
N GLY A 251 -12.66 -4.78 -11.27
CA GLY A 251 -13.27 -6.11 -11.27
C GLY A 251 -13.32 -6.71 -9.88
N VAL A 252 -13.90 -7.90 -9.78
CA VAL A 252 -14.06 -8.67 -8.54
C VAL A 252 -13.81 -10.14 -8.87
N CYS A 253 -13.10 -10.85 -8.01
CA CYS A 253 -12.89 -12.28 -8.12
C CYS A 253 -12.72 -12.93 -6.74
N SER A 254 -12.85 -14.24 -6.65
CA SER A 254 -12.41 -15.04 -5.51
C SER A 254 -10.93 -15.42 -5.65
N TRP A 255 -10.34 -15.98 -4.59
CA TRP A 255 -9.00 -16.57 -4.68
C TRP A 255 -8.96 -17.75 -5.67
N TYR A 256 -10.08 -18.48 -5.77
CA TYR A 256 -10.25 -19.56 -6.76
C TYR A 256 -10.21 -19.00 -8.19
N ASP A 257 -10.99 -17.96 -8.51
CA ASP A 257 -10.99 -17.34 -9.84
C ASP A 257 -9.63 -16.76 -10.19
N PHE A 258 -8.96 -16.14 -9.20
CA PHE A 258 -7.61 -15.61 -9.38
C PHE A 258 -6.62 -16.72 -9.72
N THR A 259 -6.68 -17.87 -9.02
CA THR A 259 -5.83 -19.03 -9.30
C THR A 259 -6.12 -19.65 -10.66
N GLN A 260 -7.39 -19.79 -11.04
CA GLN A 260 -7.79 -20.27 -12.36
C GLN A 260 -7.19 -19.38 -13.47
N MET A 261 -7.26 -18.06 -13.30
CA MET A 261 -6.72 -17.14 -14.30
C MET A 261 -5.19 -17.18 -14.35
N ILE A 262 -4.50 -17.31 -13.20
CA ILE A 262 -3.04 -17.51 -13.14
C ILE A 262 -2.63 -18.74 -13.94
N ALA A 263 -3.28 -19.89 -13.71
CA ALA A 263 -2.99 -21.12 -14.41
C ALA A 263 -3.26 -21.01 -15.93
N ARG A 264 -4.37 -20.37 -16.29
CA ARG A 264 -4.76 -20.16 -17.69
C ARG A 264 -3.76 -19.31 -18.44
N ILE A 265 -3.33 -18.17 -17.88
CA ILE A 265 -2.36 -17.25 -18.47
C ILE A 265 -0.99 -17.92 -18.62
N ALA A 266 -0.57 -18.69 -17.59
CA ALA A 266 0.69 -19.43 -17.58
C ALA A 266 0.67 -20.69 -18.48
N GLY A 267 -0.48 -21.07 -19.03
CA GLY A 267 -0.61 -22.28 -19.86
C GLY A 267 -0.58 -23.58 -19.07
N HIS A 268 -0.78 -23.57 -17.76
CA HIS A 268 -0.82 -24.76 -16.89
C HIS A 268 -2.19 -25.44 -17.01
N LYS A 269 -2.24 -26.59 -17.70
CA LYS A 269 -3.50 -27.29 -18.04
C LYS A 269 -3.72 -28.58 -17.22
N ASP A 270 -2.68 -29.07 -16.55
CA ASP A 270 -2.69 -30.40 -15.95
C ASP A 270 -3.07 -30.38 -14.45
N CYS A 271 -3.20 -29.19 -13.86
CA CYS A 271 -3.58 -29.04 -12.46
C CYS A 271 -5.11 -28.92 -12.33
N ASP A 272 -5.72 -29.87 -11.63
CA ASP A 272 -7.14 -29.82 -11.25
C ASP A 272 -7.35 -28.81 -10.11
N ILE A 273 -7.85 -27.60 -10.39
CA ILE A 273 -8.08 -26.56 -9.42
C ILE A 273 -9.54 -26.60 -8.97
N GLN A 274 -9.77 -27.02 -7.73
CA GLN A 274 -11.10 -27.19 -7.15
C GLN A 274 -11.42 -26.06 -6.16
N PRO A 275 -12.67 -25.56 -6.15
CA PRO A 275 -13.11 -24.61 -5.13
C PRO A 275 -13.28 -25.31 -3.77
N CYS A 276 -13.02 -24.56 -2.68
CA CYS A 276 -13.35 -24.98 -1.31
C CYS A 276 -13.87 -23.80 -0.50
N TYR A 277 -14.59 -24.08 0.58
CA TYR A 277 -15.01 -23.05 1.52
C TYR A 277 -13.87 -22.64 2.46
N SER A 278 -13.94 -21.43 2.98
CA SER A 278 -13.00 -20.94 4.02
C SER A 278 -13.01 -21.83 5.26
N SER A 279 -14.14 -22.47 5.60
CA SER A 279 -14.26 -23.42 6.70
C SER A 279 -13.46 -24.71 6.50
N GLU A 280 -13.10 -25.05 5.26
CA GLU A 280 -12.27 -26.21 4.92
C GLU A 280 -10.75 -25.87 4.94
N TYR A 281 -10.42 -24.57 5.06
CA TYR A 281 -9.04 -24.09 5.05
C TYR A 281 -8.74 -23.37 6.38
N PRO A 282 -8.16 -24.06 7.36
CA PRO A 282 -7.87 -23.46 8.67
C PRO A 282 -6.93 -22.25 8.54
N SER A 283 -7.33 -21.14 9.15
CA SER A 283 -6.51 -19.92 9.23
C SER A 283 -6.60 -19.35 10.65
N PRO A 284 -5.49 -18.88 11.25
CA PRO A 284 -5.52 -18.22 12.56
C PRO A 284 -6.31 -16.91 12.55
N VAL A 285 -6.51 -16.32 11.37
CA VAL A 285 -7.24 -15.07 11.18
C VAL A 285 -8.51 -15.30 10.38
N ARG A 286 -9.63 -14.77 10.86
CA ARG A 286 -10.85 -14.68 10.05
C ARG A 286 -10.64 -13.63 8.95
N ARG A 287 -10.46 -14.11 7.71
CA ARG A 287 -10.31 -13.24 6.55
C ARG A 287 -11.64 -12.66 6.12
N PRO A 288 -11.69 -11.40 5.59
CA PRO A 288 -12.92 -10.83 5.05
C PRO A 288 -13.53 -11.71 3.95
N ALA A 289 -14.83 -12.01 4.04
CA ALA A 289 -15.54 -12.71 2.97
C ALA A 289 -15.72 -11.81 1.73
N TYR A 290 -15.79 -10.50 1.94
CA TYR A 290 -15.90 -9.52 0.87
C TYR A 290 -15.07 -8.28 1.22
N SER A 291 -14.02 -8.01 0.46
CA SER A 291 -13.08 -6.91 0.67
C SER A 291 -12.90 -6.02 -0.55
N VAL A 292 -13.91 -5.97 -1.42
CA VAL A 292 -13.90 -5.10 -2.61
C VAL A 292 -13.91 -3.63 -2.18
N LEU A 293 -12.98 -2.85 -2.73
CA LEU A 293 -12.78 -1.45 -2.39
C LEU A 293 -13.47 -0.52 -3.43
N ASP A 294 -14.22 0.48 -2.98
CA ASP A 294 -14.75 1.55 -3.85
C ASP A 294 -13.62 2.52 -4.20
N LYS A 295 -13.32 2.62 -5.48
CA LYS A 295 -12.24 3.44 -6.05
C LYS A 295 -12.73 4.75 -6.68
N ARG A 296 -14.00 5.11 -6.48
CA ARG A 296 -14.57 6.32 -7.08
C ARG A 296 -13.80 7.57 -6.70
N SER A 297 -13.52 7.76 -5.40
CA SER A 297 -12.86 8.97 -4.90
C SER A 297 -11.46 9.18 -5.50
N ILE A 298 -10.66 8.12 -5.64
CA ILE A 298 -9.31 8.26 -6.22
C ILE A 298 -9.36 8.60 -7.71
N ARG A 299 -10.32 8.04 -8.45
CA ARG A 299 -10.54 8.37 -9.87
C ARG A 299 -10.97 9.81 -10.06
N GLU A 300 -11.96 10.26 -9.29
CA GLU A 300 -12.50 11.63 -9.40
C GLU A 300 -11.49 12.68 -8.94
N THR A 301 -10.75 12.43 -7.87
CA THR A 301 -9.80 13.40 -7.32
C THR A 301 -8.56 13.56 -8.19
N PHE A 302 -8.02 12.45 -8.73
CA PHE A 302 -6.72 12.46 -9.40
C PHE A 302 -6.79 12.18 -10.90
N GLY A 303 -7.96 11.90 -11.46
CA GLY A 303 -8.11 11.55 -12.88
C GLY A 303 -7.48 10.20 -13.24
N ILE A 304 -7.32 9.30 -12.27
CA ILE A 304 -6.65 8.00 -12.46
C ILE A 304 -7.58 7.03 -13.20
N SER A 305 -7.08 6.45 -14.30
CA SER A 305 -7.69 5.28 -14.93
C SER A 305 -7.14 4.03 -14.27
N VAL A 306 -8.04 3.18 -13.77
CA VAL A 306 -7.68 1.94 -13.08
C VAL A 306 -7.83 0.76 -14.05
N PRO A 307 -6.76 0.00 -14.34
CA PRO A 307 -6.83 -1.14 -15.25
C PRO A 307 -7.69 -2.29 -14.69
N TYR A 308 -8.25 -3.11 -15.57
CA TYR A 308 -8.93 -4.36 -15.19
C TYR A 308 -7.91 -5.39 -14.69
N TRP A 309 -8.24 -6.13 -13.63
CA TRP A 309 -7.29 -6.99 -12.94
C TRP A 309 -6.69 -8.10 -13.82
N VAL A 310 -7.44 -8.63 -14.79
CA VAL A 310 -6.93 -9.68 -15.69
C VAL A 310 -5.84 -9.12 -16.59
N ASP A 311 -6.03 -7.92 -17.17
CA ASP A 311 -5.05 -7.30 -18.07
C ASP A 311 -3.74 -7.00 -17.35
N SER A 312 -3.83 -6.62 -16.05
CA SER A 312 -2.67 -6.38 -15.20
C SER A 312 -1.98 -7.69 -14.79
N LEU A 313 -2.76 -8.75 -14.55
CA LEU A 313 -2.23 -10.07 -14.24
C LEU A 313 -1.47 -10.67 -15.42
N GLU A 314 -1.99 -10.54 -16.64
CA GLU A 314 -1.31 -10.99 -17.86
C GLU A 314 0.07 -10.34 -18.00
N LYS A 315 0.17 -9.02 -17.79
CA LYS A 315 1.44 -8.28 -17.84
C LYS A 315 2.42 -8.79 -16.79
N CYS A 316 1.97 -8.94 -15.54
CA CYS A 316 2.82 -9.40 -14.46
C CYS A 316 3.32 -10.83 -14.68
N ILE A 317 2.43 -11.77 -15.06
CA ILE A 317 2.83 -13.17 -15.31
C ILE A 317 3.81 -13.26 -16.48
N LYS A 318 3.58 -12.50 -17.56
CA LYS A 318 4.51 -12.43 -18.69
C LYS A 318 5.89 -11.97 -18.24
N ASN A 319 5.96 -10.89 -17.46
CA ASN A 319 7.23 -10.39 -16.92
C ASN A 319 7.93 -11.40 -15.99
N ILE A 320 7.15 -12.19 -15.20
CA ILE A 320 7.72 -13.24 -14.33
C ILE A 320 8.31 -14.41 -15.13
N ILE A 321 7.71 -14.76 -16.26
CA ILE A 321 8.13 -15.91 -17.07
C ILE A 321 9.32 -15.54 -17.98
N GLU A 322 9.39 -14.30 -18.45
CA GLU A 322 10.43 -13.80 -19.36
C GLU A 322 11.73 -13.40 -18.65
N ASN A 323 11.72 -13.20 -17.30
CA ASN A 323 12.88 -12.85 -16.48
C ASN A 323 13.31 -13.99 -15.54
#